data_c760fe3e7b8455fc27158e8a91249444
#
_entry.id   c760fe3e7b8455fc27158e8a91249444
#
_cell.length_a   1.000
_cell.length_b   1.000
_cell.length_c   1.000
_cell.angle_alpha   90.00
_cell.angle_beta   90.00
_cell.angle_gamma   90.00
#
_symmetry.space_group_name_H-M   'P 1'
#
loop_
_entity.id
_entity.type
_entity.pdbx_description
1 polymer ?
#
loop_
_entity_poly.entity_id
_entity_poly.type
_entity_poly.pdbx_seq_one_letter_code
_entity_poly.pdbx_strand_id
1 'polypeptide(L)'
;MGQSYFIWKGRDCRSMGVWLQGPVAIVRPEERVDHVQIMGRSGDLTETEGAEVYNSYIQTATILVKGGYRVREVYSWLRGSGYVTFSGEPDRRQKARIIGAVTLNKHAYNIDWWVGEVQFYCQPLKEMLQETATEITSSNSKVVNSGDVTSFPKILATASGTSMTVAAGGKTLTITGLTSGIGYVIDSDIMEVGLADGVGTLTQNSSGEFPVLVPGSNTVTGSGWSKLVIDRRERFL
;
A
#
# COMPACT_ATOMS: atom_id res chain seq x y z
N MET A 1 -13.20 21.32 -14.86
CA MET A 1 -12.15 20.28 -14.86
C MET A 1 -11.11 20.66 -13.81
N GLY A 2 -10.86 19.79 -12.84
CA GLY A 2 -9.81 20.02 -11.82
C GLY A 2 -8.42 20.00 -12.45
N GLN A 3 -7.53 20.84 -11.97
CA GLN A 3 -6.15 20.89 -12.41
C GLN A 3 -5.42 19.62 -11.92
N SER A 4 -4.67 18.94 -12.78
CA SER A 4 -3.89 17.76 -12.42
C SER A 4 -2.80 18.13 -11.42
N TYR A 5 -2.59 17.29 -10.42
CA TYR A 5 -1.61 17.49 -9.36
C TYR A 5 -1.06 16.15 -8.82
N PHE A 6 -0.01 16.23 -8.06
CA PHE A 6 0.45 15.13 -7.21
C PHE A 6 0.81 15.64 -5.81
N ILE A 7 0.73 14.74 -4.86
CA ILE A 7 1.17 14.95 -3.47
C ILE A 7 2.39 14.06 -3.24
N TRP A 8 3.53 14.66 -2.91
CA TRP A 8 4.76 13.93 -2.61
C TRP A 8 5.15 14.14 -1.16
N LYS A 9 5.29 13.04 -0.38
CA LYS A 9 5.61 13.09 1.06
C LYS A 9 4.65 14.00 1.84
N GLY A 10 3.35 13.91 1.54
CA GLY A 10 2.32 14.72 2.19
C GLY A 10 2.24 16.19 1.76
N ARG A 11 3.09 16.64 0.81
CA ARG A 11 3.09 18.02 0.32
C ARG A 11 2.55 18.09 -1.12
N ASP A 12 1.53 18.90 -1.31
CA ASP A 12 0.92 19.15 -2.63
C ASP A 12 1.90 19.94 -3.52
N CYS A 13 2.06 19.49 -4.77
CA CYS A 13 2.95 20.14 -5.73
C CYS A 13 2.57 21.60 -5.98
N ARG A 14 1.27 21.93 -5.97
CA ARG A 14 0.77 23.29 -6.18
C ARG A 14 1.25 24.23 -5.09
N SER A 15 1.36 23.77 -3.84
CA SER A 15 1.90 24.58 -2.72
C SER A 15 3.38 24.91 -2.90
N MET A 16 4.09 24.09 -3.69
CA MET A 16 5.50 24.31 -4.05
C MET A 16 5.67 25.16 -5.32
N GLY A 17 4.58 25.65 -5.90
CA GLY A 17 4.60 26.36 -7.18
C GLY A 17 4.98 25.46 -8.35
N VAL A 18 4.60 24.20 -8.27
CA VAL A 18 4.79 23.19 -9.31
C VAL A 18 3.41 22.79 -9.88
N TRP A 19 3.30 22.78 -11.17
CA TRP A 19 2.11 22.35 -11.90
C TRP A 19 2.45 21.18 -12.80
N LEU A 20 1.49 20.32 -13.08
CA LEU A 20 1.60 19.29 -14.12
C LEU A 20 1.23 19.89 -15.48
N GLN A 21 2.00 19.56 -16.49
CA GLN A 21 1.69 19.96 -17.88
C GLN A 21 0.48 19.19 -18.43
N GLY A 22 0.18 18.02 -17.89
CA GLY A 22 -0.95 17.19 -18.27
C GLY A 22 -1.34 16.21 -17.18
N PRO A 23 -2.37 15.40 -17.39
CA PRO A 23 -2.76 14.34 -16.46
C PRO A 23 -1.64 13.29 -16.40
N VAL A 24 -1.40 12.75 -15.22
CA VAL A 24 -0.54 11.58 -15.03
C VAL A 24 -1.38 10.35 -15.34
N ALA A 25 -0.86 9.44 -16.15
CA ALA A 25 -1.55 8.21 -16.50
C ALA A 25 -1.76 7.33 -15.27
N ILE A 26 -2.88 6.61 -15.23
CA ILE A 26 -3.09 5.53 -14.27
C ILE A 26 -2.46 4.28 -14.88
N VAL A 27 -1.49 3.70 -14.20
CA VAL A 27 -0.75 2.53 -14.67
C VAL A 27 -1.16 1.32 -13.84
N ARG A 28 -1.55 0.24 -14.51
CA ARG A 28 -1.68 -1.07 -13.91
C ARG A 28 -0.32 -1.76 -13.97
N PRO A 29 0.22 -2.24 -12.84
CA PRO A 29 1.48 -2.97 -12.83
C PRO A 29 1.33 -4.31 -13.57
N GLU A 30 2.43 -4.74 -14.18
CA GLU A 30 2.54 -6.02 -14.86
C GLU A 30 2.81 -7.13 -13.85
N GLU A 31 2.18 -8.29 -14.05
CA GLU A 31 2.51 -9.49 -13.28
C GLU A 31 3.96 -9.91 -13.56
N ARG A 32 4.63 -10.39 -12.52
CA ARG A 32 5.98 -10.94 -12.67
C ARG A 32 5.89 -12.36 -13.19
N VAL A 33 6.27 -12.52 -14.45
CA VAL A 33 6.17 -13.76 -15.19
C VAL A 33 7.49 -14.03 -15.89
N ASP A 34 8.01 -15.25 -15.76
CA ASP A 34 9.17 -15.72 -16.51
C ASP A 34 8.73 -16.49 -17.75
N HIS A 35 9.28 -16.14 -18.89
CA HIS A 35 9.06 -16.81 -20.16
C HIS A 35 10.25 -17.69 -20.50
N VAL A 36 10.05 -19.01 -20.43
CA VAL A 36 11.09 -20.00 -20.71
C VAL A 36 10.90 -20.61 -22.09
N GLN A 37 11.87 -20.42 -22.97
CA GLN A 37 11.88 -21.02 -24.29
C GLN A 37 12.31 -22.47 -24.23
N ILE A 38 11.46 -23.38 -24.73
CA ILE A 38 11.75 -24.83 -24.80
C ILE A 38 12.05 -25.18 -26.25
N MET A 39 13.22 -25.79 -26.49
CA MET A 39 13.63 -26.22 -27.81
C MET A 39 12.64 -27.23 -28.41
N GLY A 40 12.20 -26.99 -29.65
CA GLY A 40 11.23 -27.83 -30.37
C GLY A 40 9.77 -27.61 -30.02
N ARG A 41 9.46 -26.63 -29.16
CA ARG A 41 8.09 -26.20 -28.85
C ARG A 41 7.79 -24.84 -29.47
N SER A 42 6.59 -24.69 -30.05
CA SER A 42 6.09 -23.38 -30.44
C SER A 42 5.51 -22.66 -29.24
N GLY A 43 5.95 -21.41 -28.99
CA GLY A 43 5.57 -20.59 -27.85
C GLY A 43 6.38 -20.92 -26.59
N ASP A 44 6.34 -20.00 -25.63
CA ASP A 44 7.09 -20.06 -24.38
C ASP A 44 6.30 -20.77 -23.28
N LEU A 45 7.02 -21.38 -22.34
CA LEU A 45 6.44 -21.78 -21.05
C LEU A 45 6.40 -20.53 -20.17
N THR A 46 5.25 -20.24 -19.61
CA THR A 46 5.06 -19.11 -18.70
C THR A 46 5.08 -19.65 -17.26
N GLU A 47 6.06 -19.20 -16.48
CA GLU A 47 6.17 -19.49 -15.05
C GLU A 47 5.89 -18.22 -14.25
N THR A 48 5.00 -18.30 -13.27
CA THR A 48 4.71 -17.19 -12.35
C THR A 48 5.46 -17.39 -11.04
N GLU A 49 6.08 -16.34 -10.51
CA GLU A 49 6.78 -16.36 -9.21
C GLU A 49 5.83 -16.40 -8.00
N GLY A 50 4.61 -16.86 -8.16
CA GLY A 50 3.55 -16.92 -7.15
C GLY A 50 2.30 -16.18 -7.59
N ALA A 51 1.24 -16.28 -6.77
CA ALA A 51 0.02 -15.53 -7.01
C ALA A 51 0.20 -14.07 -6.56
N GLU A 52 -0.34 -13.12 -7.33
CA GLU A 52 -0.39 -11.70 -6.99
C GLU A 52 1.01 -11.02 -6.80
N VAL A 53 2.01 -11.48 -7.57
CA VAL A 53 3.34 -10.84 -7.61
C VAL A 53 3.46 -9.95 -8.84
N TYR A 54 3.74 -8.66 -8.63
CA TYR A 54 3.75 -7.64 -9.67
C TYR A 54 5.09 -6.91 -9.73
N ASN A 55 5.43 -6.43 -10.92
CA ASN A 55 6.61 -5.61 -11.14
C ASN A 55 6.40 -4.16 -10.70
N SER A 56 7.44 -3.57 -10.10
CA SER A 56 7.49 -2.12 -9.93
C SER A 56 7.58 -1.43 -11.29
N TYR A 57 7.10 -0.21 -11.40
CA TYR A 57 7.08 0.53 -12.66
C TYR A 57 7.51 1.99 -12.49
N ILE A 58 7.84 2.65 -13.61
CA ILE A 58 8.21 4.05 -13.62
C ILE A 58 7.00 4.88 -14.05
N GLN A 59 6.62 5.82 -13.19
CA GLN A 59 5.61 6.83 -13.47
C GLN A 59 6.29 8.16 -13.74
N THR A 60 6.15 8.69 -14.95
CA THR A 60 6.71 9.98 -15.34
C THR A 60 5.68 11.09 -15.25
N ALA A 61 6.07 12.21 -14.67
CA ALA A 61 5.26 13.42 -14.59
C ALA A 61 6.04 14.61 -15.17
N THR A 62 5.46 15.26 -16.19
CA THR A 62 6.01 16.50 -16.72
C THR A 62 5.55 17.67 -15.87
N ILE A 63 6.49 18.39 -15.30
CA ILE A 63 6.25 19.47 -14.35
C ILE A 63 6.63 20.84 -14.91
N LEU A 64 5.87 21.83 -14.49
CA LEU A 64 6.10 23.25 -14.74
C LEU A 64 6.35 23.93 -13.40
N VAL A 65 7.45 24.67 -13.28
CA VAL A 65 7.80 25.43 -12.07
C VAL A 65 7.79 26.91 -12.39
N LYS A 66 7.02 27.72 -11.66
CA LYS A 66 6.98 29.15 -11.82
C LYS A 66 7.97 29.82 -10.85
N GLY A 67 8.82 30.65 -11.40
CA GLY A 67 9.84 31.42 -10.67
C GLY A 67 11.14 30.62 -10.45
N GLY A 68 12.22 31.09 -11.04
CA GLY A 68 13.54 30.43 -10.98
C GLY A 68 14.11 30.28 -9.56
N TYR A 69 13.71 31.14 -8.62
CA TYR A 69 14.11 31.06 -7.21
C TYR A 69 13.59 29.79 -6.50
N ARG A 70 12.50 29.20 -6.99
CA ARG A 70 11.90 27.99 -6.44
C ARG A 70 12.59 26.70 -6.89
N VAL A 71 13.36 26.74 -7.95
CA VAL A 71 14.01 25.55 -8.55
C VAL A 71 14.83 24.80 -7.51
N ARG A 72 15.59 25.50 -6.67
CA ARG A 72 16.39 24.88 -5.60
C ARG A 72 15.52 24.17 -4.54
N GLU A 73 14.41 24.80 -4.16
CA GLU A 73 13.46 24.24 -3.20
C GLU A 73 12.80 22.98 -3.77
N VAL A 74 12.38 23.01 -5.06
CA VAL A 74 11.81 21.89 -5.78
C VAL A 74 12.79 20.73 -5.86
N TYR A 75 14.06 20.95 -6.21
CA TYR A 75 15.08 19.91 -6.20
C TYR A 75 15.30 19.30 -4.81
N SER A 76 15.29 20.10 -3.77
CA SER A 76 15.41 19.61 -2.39
C SER A 76 14.22 18.75 -1.96
N TRP A 77 13.03 19.08 -2.45
CA TRP A 77 11.80 18.37 -2.16
C TRP A 77 11.64 17.09 -2.99
N LEU A 78 11.96 17.13 -4.30
CA LEU A 78 11.86 16.01 -5.23
C LEU A 78 13.05 15.07 -5.11
N ARG A 79 13.18 14.38 -3.98
CA ARG A 79 14.27 13.44 -3.73
C ARG A 79 13.88 12.31 -2.78
N GLY A 80 14.61 11.19 -2.89
CA GLY A 80 14.53 10.05 -1.98
C GLY A 80 13.24 9.24 -2.16
N SER A 81 12.84 8.55 -1.10
CA SER A 81 11.67 7.65 -1.07
C SER A 81 10.56 8.23 -0.22
N GLY A 82 9.31 7.89 -0.52
CA GLY A 82 8.13 8.32 0.21
C GLY A 82 6.85 7.83 -0.44
N TYR A 83 5.73 8.42 -0.05
CA TYR A 83 4.45 8.18 -0.68
C TYR A 83 4.13 9.25 -1.71
N VAL A 84 3.56 8.84 -2.82
CA VAL A 84 2.98 9.71 -3.85
C VAL A 84 1.49 9.42 -4.00
N THR A 85 0.70 10.48 -4.18
CA THR A 85 -0.72 10.43 -4.57
C THR A 85 -0.88 11.26 -5.83
N PHE A 86 -1.49 10.70 -6.86
CA PHE A 86 -1.79 11.42 -8.10
C PHE A 86 -3.26 11.82 -8.16
N SER A 87 -3.56 12.94 -8.80
CA SER A 87 -4.92 13.47 -8.92
C SER A 87 -5.90 12.56 -9.67
N GLY A 88 -5.41 11.57 -10.42
CA GLY A 88 -6.25 10.56 -11.07
C GLY A 88 -6.87 9.56 -10.08
N GLU A 89 -6.20 9.33 -8.94
CA GLU A 89 -6.65 8.47 -7.84
C GLU A 89 -6.36 9.16 -6.50
N PRO A 90 -7.16 10.19 -6.16
CA PRO A 90 -6.86 11.06 -5.01
C PRO A 90 -7.08 10.39 -3.65
N ASP A 91 -7.78 9.28 -3.61
CA ASP A 91 -8.08 8.44 -2.45
C ASP A 91 -7.00 7.41 -2.16
N ARG A 92 -6.01 7.27 -3.05
CA ARG A 92 -4.95 6.26 -2.96
C ARG A 92 -3.57 6.88 -2.89
N ARG A 93 -2.67 6.20 -2.21
CA ARG A 93 -1.25 6.53 -2.15
C ARG A 93 -0.41 5.33 -2.54
N GLN A 94 0.79 5.59 -3.01
CA GLN A 94 1.71 4.57 -3.48
C GLN A 94 3.10 4.84 -2.96
N LYS A 95 3.80 3.80 -2.50
CA LYS A 95 5.22 3.91 -2.16
C LYS A 95 6.03 4.14 -3.43
N ALA A 96 6.83 5.19 -3.44
CA ALA A 96 7.64 5.54 -4.60
C ALA A 96 9.01 6.06 -4.18
N ARG A 97 9.94 6.06 -5.14
CA ARG A 97 11.24 6.69 -5.05
C ARG A 97 11.47 7.55 -6.28
N ILE A 98 11.95 8.76 -6.08
CA ILE A 98 12.41 9.58 -7.21
C ILE A 98 13.71 8.97 -7.73
N ILE A 99 13.76 8.69 -9.04
CA ILE A 99 14.91 8.13 -9.74
C ILE A 99 15.34 9.07 -10.86
N GLY A 100 16.56 8.87 -11.35
CA GLY A 100 17.14 9.71 -12.40
C GLY A 100 17.44 11.14 -11.95
N ALA A 101 17.95 11.93 -12.88
CA ALA A 101 18.17 13.36 -12.68
C ALA A 101 16.89 14.14 -12.98
N VAL A 102 16.44 14.94 -12.00
CA VAL A 102 15.37 15.92 -12.26
C VAL A 102 16.00 17.12 -12.94
N THR A 103 15.75 17.30 -14.22
CA THR A 103 16.28 18.42 -15.01
C THR A 103 15.17 19.42 -15.28
N LEU A 104 15.36 20.66 -14.89
CA LEU A 104 14.43 21.77 -15.16
C LEU A 104 15.08 22.73 -16.14
N ASN A 105 14.50 22.87 -17.31
CA ASN A 105 14.95 23.76 -18.37
C ASN A 105 14.07 25.01 -18.42
N LYS A 106 14.66 26.16 -18.71
CA LYS A 106 13.90 27.38 -18.95
C LYS A 106 12.96 27.18 -20.14
N HIS A 107 11.70 27.59 -19.98
CA HIS A 107 10.74 27.58 -21.07
C HIS A 107 11.13 28.59 -22.14
N ALA A 108 11.13 28.17 -23.42
CA ALA A 108 11.65 28.97 -24.52
C ALA A 108 10.93 30.33 -24.71
N TYR A 109 9.63 30.37 -24.47
CA TYR A 109 8.78 31.54 -24.73
C TYR A 109 8.36 32.28 -23.46
N ASN A 110 8.57 31.69 -22.28
CA ASN A 110 8.21 32.28 -21.00
C ASN A 110 9.34 32.13 -20.00
N ILE A 111 10.10 33.18 -19.81
CA ILE A 111 11.34 33.20 -19.03
C ILE A 111 11.13 32.94 -17.52
N ASP A 112 9.89 33.04 -17.04
CA ASP A 112 9.56 32.82 -15.63
C ASP A 112 9.16 31.36 -15.33
N TRP A 113 9.05 30.53 -16.38
CA TRP A 113 8.69 29.14 -16.25
C TRP A 113 9.84 28.19 -16.55
N TRP A 114 9.89 27.10 -15.80
CA TRP A 114 10.83 26.01 -15.97
C TRP A 114 10.06 24.72 -16.21
N VAL A 115 10.49 23.92 -17.15
CA VAL A 115 9.86 22.66 -17.56
C VAL A 115 10.82 21.53 -17.34
N GLY A 116 10.33 20.41 -16.84
CA GLY A 116 11.12 19.21 -16.70
C GLY A 116 10.29 17.98 -16.37
N GLU A 117 10.97 16.86 -16.23
CA GLU A 117 10.33 15.59 -15.93
C GLU A 117 10.80 15.06 -14.59
N VAL A 118 9.87 14.43 -13.87
CA VAL A 118 10.14 13.70 -12.64
C VAL A 118 9.71 12.26 -12.83
N GLN A 119 10.61 11.33 -12.53
CA GLN A 119 10.36 9.91 -12.60
C GLN A 119 10.20 9.33 -11.21
N PHE A 120 9.03 8.76 -10.95
CA PHE A 120 8.71 8.03 -9.74
C PHE A 120 8.83 6.53 -10.02
N TYR A 121 9.77 5.85 -9.37
CA TYR A 121 9.83 4.40 -9.32
C TYR A 121 8.82 3.92 -8.27
N CYS A 122 7.68 3.47 -8.74
CA CYS A 122 6.53 3.13 -7.92
C CYS A 122 6.54 1.64 -7.57
N GLN A 123 6.21 1.32 -6.31
CA GLN A 123 5.86 -0.04 -5.93
C GLN A 123 4.52 -0.42 -6.57
N PRO A 124 4.28 -1.71 -6.88
CA PRO A 124 3.13 -2.10 -7.69
C PRO A 124 1.78 -1.84 -7.01
N LEU A 125 1.70 -1.98 -5.70
CA LEU A 125 0.45 -1.92 -4.96
C LEU A 125 0.23 -0.54 -4.35
N LYS A 126 -0.99 -0.03 -4.49
CA LYS A 126 -1.48 1.21 -3.90
C LYS A 126 -2.23 0.92 -2.61
N GLU A 127 -2.19 1.84 -1.67
CA GLU A 127 -2.88 1.80 -0.38
C GLU A 127 -3.94 2.90 -0.34
N MET A 128 -5.04 2.69 0.38
CA MET A 128 -6.00 3.76 0.68
C MET A 128 -5.33 4.83 1.55
N LEU A 129 -5.66 6.10 1.29
CA LEU A 129 -5.24 7.22 2.16
C LEU A 129 -5.93 7.17 3.52
N GLN A 130 -7.20 6.79 3.52
CA GLN A 130 -8.01 6.67 4.73
C GLN A 130 -8.77 5.35 4.67
N GLU A 131 -8.46 4.45 5.58
CA GLU A 131 -9.24 3.25 5.81
C GLU A 131 -10.02 3.38 7.11
N THR A 132 -11.28 2.95 7.07
CA THR A 132 -12.07 2.81 8.27
C THR A 132 -11.94 1.39 8.78
N ALA A 133 -11.42 1.22 9.99
CA ALA A 133 -11.34 -0.08 10.62
C ALA A 133 -12.74 -0.66 10.86
N THR A 134 -12.87 -1.96 10.64
CA THR A 134 -14.14 -2.68 10.85
C THR A 134 -14.13 -3.30 12.24
N GLU A 135 -15.11 -2.96 13.06
CA GLU A 135 -15.30 -3.55 14.38
C GLU A 135 -16.25 -4.74 14.30
N ILE A 136 -15.87 -5.88 14.89
CA ILE A 136 -16.69 -7.06 15.01
C ILE A 136 -16.66 -7.59 16.46
N THR A 137 -17.82 -8.05 16.95
CA THR A 137 -18.02 -8.56 18.30
C THR A 137 -18.55 -10.00 18.34
N SER A 138 -18.78 -10.58 17.15
CA SER A 138 -19.28 -11.96 17.02
C SER A 138 -18.52 -12.72 15.95
N SER A 139 -18.33 -14.01 16.18
CA SER A 139 -17.81 -14.94 15.16
C SER A 139 -18.79 -15.04 13.98
N ASN A 140 -18.29 -15.45 12.80
CA ASN A 140 -19.00 -15.47 11.51
C ASN A 140 -19.37 -14.09 10.95
N SER A 141 -18.72 -13.03 11.41
CA SER A 141 -18.89 -11.68 10.84
C SER A 141 -18.24 -11.58 9.46
N LYS A 142 -18.90 -10.82 8.59
CA LYS A 142 -18.36 -10.56 7.24
C LYS A 142 -17.54 -9.28 7.22
N VAL A 143 -16.34 -9.37 6.62
CA VAL A 143 -15.46 -8.24 6.35
C VAL A 143 -15.17 -8.22 4.85
N VAL A 144 -15.39 -7.09 4.20
CA VAL A 144 -15.16 -6.92 2.77
C VAL A 144 -13.78 -6.32 2.56
N ASN A 145 -12.96 -6.97 1.74
CA ASN A 145 -11.76 -6.39 1.14
C ASN A 145 -12.16 -5.83 -0.24
N SER A 146 -12.16 -4.51 -0.38
CA SER A 146 -12.48 -3.83 -1.64
C SER A 146 -11.27 -3.70 -2.55
N GLY A 147 -10.09 -4.17 -2.12
CA GLY A 147 -8.87 -4.19 -2.90
C GLY A 147 -8.88 -5.22 -4.02
N ASP A 148 -7.93 -5.09 -4.93
CA ASP A 148 -7.78 -5.97 -6.10
C ASP A 148 -6.98 -7.24 -5.77
N VAL A 149 -6.22 -7.24 -4.67
CA VAL A 149 -5.35 -8.32 -4.25
C VAL A 149 -5.56 -8.67 -2.77
N THR A 150 -5.03 -9.82 -2.36
CA THR A 150 -5.05 -10.26 -0.97
C THR A 150 -4.38 -9.21 -0.07
N SER A 151 -5.06 -8.84 1.02
CA SER A 151 -4.54 -7.94 2.03
C SER A 151 -4.14 -8.67 3.31
N PHE A 152 -3.19 -8.08 4.03
CA PHE A 152 -2.65 -8.59 5.29
C PHE A 152 -3.09 -7.65 6.42
N PRO A 153 -4.24 -7.94 7.06
CA PRO A 153 -4.85 -7.02 8.00
C PRO A 153 -4.02 -6.86 9.27
N LYS A 154 -4.20 -5.71 9.91
CA LYS A 154 -3.80 -5.49 11.30
C LYS A 154 -5.03 -5.58 12.18
N ILE A 155 -5.04 -6.50 13.12
CA ILE A 155 -6.19 -6.80 13.95
C ILE A 155 -5.86 -6.45 15.42
N LEU A 156 -6.64 -5.58 16.02
CA LEU A 156 -6.63 -5.35 17.46
C LEU A 156 -7.71 -6.23 18.08
N ALA A 157 -7.28 -7.25 18.82
CA ALA A 157 -8.15 -8.24 19.46
C ALA A 157 -8.18 -8.02 20.98
N THR A 158 -9.37 -7.96 21.58
CA THR A 158 -9.53 -7.97 23.04
C THR A 158 -9.79 -9.39 23.49
N ALA A 159 -8.88 -9.97 24.26
CA ALA A 159 -9.01 -11.34 24.75
C ALA A 159 -10.15 -11.49 25.74
N SER A 160 -10.88 -12.59 25.66
CA SER A 160 -11.92 -13.00 26.66
C SER A 160 -11.50 -14.20 27.48
N GLY A 161 -10.29 -14.72 27.29
CA GLY A 161 -9.76 -15.90 28.02
C GLY A 161 -8.23 -15.95 27.91
N THR A 162 -7.66 -17.12 28.18
CA THR A 162 -6.21 -17.37 28.17
C THR A 162 -5.69 -17.79 26.78
N SER A 163 -6.59 -18.06 25.84
CA SER A 163 -6.27 -18.37 24.45
C SER A 163 -7.32 -17.77 23.52
N MET A 164 -6.92 -17.44 22.28
CA MET A 164 -7.86 -17.02 21.26
C MET A 164 -7.50 -17.66 19.91
N THR A 165 -8.52 -17.78 19.07
CA THR A 165 -8.35 -18.14 17.66
C THR A 165 -8.96 -17.04 16.79
N VAL A 166 -8.29 -16.72 15.68
CA VAL A 166 -8.78 -15.81 14.65
C VAL A 166 -8.55 -16.45 13.30
N ALA A 167 -9.60 -16.60 12.52
CA ALA A 167 -9.52 -17.19 11.19
C ALA A 167 -10.16 -16.27 10.14
N ALA A 168 -9.47 -16.07 9.04
CA ALA A 168 -9.97 -15.37 7.85
C ALA A 168 -9.17 -15.81 6.61
N GLY A 169 -9.80 -15.78 5.43
CA GLY A 169 -9.15 -16.13 4.16
C GLY A 169 -8.62 -17.57 4.12
N GLY A 170 -9.28 -18.50 4.83
CA GLY A 170 -8.88 -19.91 4.91
C GLY A 170 -7.70 -20.19 5.85
N LYS A 171 -7.15 -19.18 6.52
CA LYS A 171 -6.03 -19.27 7.46
C LYS A 171 -6.50 -19.07 8.89
N THR A 172 -5.89 -19.80 9.83
CA THR A 172 -6.26 -19.78 11.23
C THR A 172 -5.02 -19.58 12.10
N LEU A 173 -5.06 -18.56 12.95
CA LEU A 173 -4.05 -18.28 13.98
C LEU A 173 -4.61 -18.57 15.37
N THR A 174 -3.86 -19.32 16.14
CA THR A 174 -4.14 -19.58 17.57
C THR A 174 -3.07 -18.91 18.42
N ILE A 175 -3.48 -18.19 19.45
CA ILE A 175 -2.59 -17.49 20.37
C ILE A 175 -2.92 -17.94 21.80
N THR A 176 -1.89 -18.25 22.58
CA THR A 176 -2.00 -18.75 23.96
C THR A 176 -1.27 -17.84 24.94
N GLY A 177 -1.49 -18.04 26.24
CA GLY A 177 -0.84 -17.23 27.26
C GLY A 177 -1.40 -15.82 27.39
N LEU A 178 -2.67 -15.63 27.02
CA LEU A 178 -3.34 -14.34 27.07
C LEU A 178 -3.94 -14.05 28.44
N THR A 179 -4.18 -12.77 28.69
CA THR A 179 -4.93 -12.28 29.85
C THR A 179 -6.25 -11.70 29.38
N SER A 180 -7.35 -12.15 30.00
CA SER A 180 -8.69 -11.67 29.69
C SER A 180 -8.80 -10.14 29.90
N GLY A 181 -9.47 -9.45 28.96
CA GLY A 181 -9.66 -8.00 29.00
C GLY A 181 -8.51 -7.19 28.39
N ILE A 182 -7.37 -7.81 28.10
CA ILE A 182 -6.21 -7.14 27.50
C ILE A 182 -6.34 -7.14 25.96
N GLY A 183 -5.89 -6.04 25.35
CA GLY A 183 -5.81 -5.90 23.89
C GLY A 183 -4.50 -6.43 23.33
N TYR A 184 -4.60 -7.19 22.25
CA TYR A 184 -3.47 -7.75 21.50
C TYR A 184 -3.53 -7.31 20.04
N VAL A 185 -2.39 -7.02 19.47
CA VAL A 185 -2.24 -6.69 18.04
C VAL A 185 -1.74 -7.91 17.32
N ILE A 186 -2.46 -8.30 16.28
CA ILE A 186 -2.06 -9.32 15.31
C ILE A 186 -1.76 -8.56 14.00
N ASP A 187 -0.51 -8.52 13.58
CA ASP A 187 -0.10 -7.88 12.35
C ASP A 187 0.29 -8.95 11.33
N SER A 188 -0.61 -9.17 10.36
CA SER A 188 -0.43 -10.22 9.35
C SER A 188 0.64 -9.87 8.31
N ASP A 189 0.99 -8.60 8.12
CA ASP A 189 1.98 -8.16 7.14
C ASP A 189 3.42 -8.49 7.58
N ILE A 190 3.70 -8.32 8.86
CA ILE A 190 5.00 -8.63 9.46
C ILE A 190 5.01 -9.94 10.25
N MET A 191 3.85 -10.63 10.29
CA MET A 191 3.66 -11.91 11.01
C MET A 191 4.04 -11.82 12.50
N GLU A 192 3.59 -10.76 13.16
CA GLU A 192 3.83 -10.52 14.59
C GLU A 192 2.55 -10.48 15.41
N VAL A 193 2.67 -10.98 16.63
CA VAL A 193 1.66 -10.81 17.70
C VAL A 193 2.29 -10.05 18.84
N GLY A 194 1.66 -8.97 19.27
CA GLY A 194 2.14 -8.13 20.37
C GLY A 194 1.02 -7.62 21.27
N LEU A 195 1.40 -6.96 22.34
CA LEU A 195 0.47 -6.22 23.20
C LEU A 195 0.03 -4.91 22.49
N ALA A 196 -1.21 -4.49 22.72
CA ALA A 196 -1.75 -3.27 22.12
C ALA A 196 -1.03 -1.99 22.60
N ASP A 197 -0.40 -2.02 23.75
CA ASP A 197 0.43 -0.93 24.30
C ASP A 197 1.83 -0.84 23.68
N GLY A 198 2.18 -1.79 22.80
CA GLY A 198 3.48 -1.86 22.13
C GLY A 198 4.61 -2.42 23.02
N VAL A 199 4.31 -2.88 24.22
CA VAL A 199 5.31 -3.42 25.16
C VAL A 199 5.26 -4.95 25.15
N GLY A 200 6.15 -5.58 24.40
CA GLY A 200 6.33 -7.03 24.35
C GLY A 200 5.70 -7.70 23.14
N THR A 201 6.31 -8.80 22.73
CA THR A 201 5.87 -9.66 21.62
C THR A 201 5.42 -11.01 22.17
N LEU A 202 4.40 -11.59 21.56
CA LEU A 202 3.81 -12.88 21.87
C LEU A 202 3.83 -13.83 20.68
N THR A 203 4.60 -13.50 19.64
CA THR A 203 4.68 -14.30 18.42
C THR A 203 5.07 -15.76 18.70
N GLN A 204 5.93 -15.99 19.66
CA GLN A 204 6.33 -17.33 20.12
C GLN A 204 5.19 -18.15 20.74
N ASN A 205 4.12 -17.50 21.19
CA ASN A 205 2.94 -18.12 21.76
C ASN A 205 1.83 -18.30 20.72
N SER A 206 2.10 -18.01 19.48
CA SER A 206 1.18 -18.18 18.36
C SER A 206 1.52 -19.43 17.56
N SER A 207 0.49 -20.05 16.99
CA SER A 207 0.60 -21.24 16.13
C SER A 207 -0.43 -21.16 15.00
N GLY A 208 -0.10 -21.74 13.87
CA GLY A 208 -0.93 -21.71 12.66
C GLY A 208 -0.50 -20.63 11.68
N GLU A 209 -1.43 -20.14 10.85
CA GLU A 209 -1.17 -19.15 9.82
C GLU A 209 -1.88 -17.84 10.11
N PHE A 210 -1.21 -16.72 9.84
CA PHE A 210 -1.79 -15.39 10.01
C PHE A 210 -2.99 -15.18 9.07
N PRO A 211 -4.11 -14.60 9.58
CA PRO A 211 -5.30 -14.37 8.78
C PRO A 211 -5.02 -13.38 7.64
N VAL A 212 -5.65 -13.64 6.49
CA VAL A 212 -5.58 -12.76 5.32
C VAL A 212 -6.99 -12.42 4.86
N LEU A 213 -7.15 -11.34 4.09
CA LEU A 213 -8.41 -11.00 3.48
C LEU A 213 -8.26 -11.06 1.95
N VAL A 214 -8.88 -12.06 1.34
CA VAL A 214 -8.93 -12.16 -0.14
C VAL A 214 -9.89 -11.10 -0.70
N PRO A 215 -9.75 -10.67 -1.97
CA PRO A 215 -10.68 -9.74 -2.58
C PRO A 215 -12.14 -10.18 -2.43
N GLY A 216 -13.02 -9.25 -2.09
CA GLY A 216 -14.43 -9.50 -1.84
C GLY A 216 -14.77 -9.83 -0.40
N SER A 217 -15.81 -10.63 -0.16
CA SER A 217 -16.36 -10.90 1.17
C SER A 217 -15.62 -12.02 1.87
N ASN A 218 -15.03 -11.72 3.02
CA ASN A 218 -14.37 -12.67 3.90
C ASN A 218 -15.21 -12.92 5.15
N THR A 219 -15.31 -14.17 5.58
CA THR A 219 -15.93 -14.52 6.85
C THR A 219 -14.85 -14.63 7.91
N VAL A 220 -14.93 -13.79 8.93
CA VAL A 220 -14.02 -13.84 10.09
C VAL A 220 -14.64 -14.71 11.17
N THR A 221 -13.92 -15.77 11.57
CA THR A 221 -14.36 -16.70 12.61
C THR A 221 -13.32 -16.81 13.70
N GLY A 222 -13.70 -17.39 14.82
CA GLY A 222 -12.79 -17.63 15.92
C GLY A 222 -13.48 -17.62 17.28
N SER A 223 -12.67 -17.71 18.33
CA SER A 223 -13.12 -17.75 19.72
C SER A 223 -12.06 -17.15 20.65
N GLY A 224 -12.41 -16.93 21.92
CA GLY A 224 -11.49 -16.43 22.93
C GLY A 224 -11.22 -14.91 22.85
N TRP A 225 -12.01 -14.19 22.09
CA TRP A 225 -12.02 -12.72 22.03
C TRP A 225 -13.43 -12.17 22.24
N SER A 226 -13.53 -10.96 22.75
CA SER A 226 -14.78 -10.24 22.92
C SER A 226 -15.01 -9.20 21.81
N LYS A 227 -13.92 -8.73 21.20
CA LYS A 227 -13.93 -7.68 20.17
C LYS A 227 -12.72 -7.80 19.27
N LEU A 228 -12.91 -7.65 17.97
CA LEU A 228 -11.84 -7.42 17.00
C LEU A 228 -12.06 -6.09 16.28
N VAL A 229 -11.01 -5.30 16.14
CA VAL A 229 -10.97 -4.10 15.29
C VAL A 229 -9.99 -4.39 14.18
N ILE A 230 -10.49 -4.48 12.96
CA ILE A 230 -9.75 -4.92 11.78
C ILE A 230 -9.43 -3.74 10.89
N ASP A 231 -8.18 -3.37 10.83
CA ASP A 231 -7.62 -2.51 9.80
C ASP A 231 -7.27 -3.40 8.60
N ARG A 232 -8.02 -3.26 7.53
CA ARG A 232 -8.00 -4.20 6.38
C ARG A 232 -6.75 -4.08 5.53
N ARG A 233 -6.10 -2.89 5.52
CA ARG A 233 -4.92 -2.60 4.69
C ARG A 233 -5.14 -3.01 3.24
N GLU A 234 -6.26 -2.55 2.67
CA GLU A 234 -6.67 -2.86 1.30
C GLU A 234 -5.59 -2.42 0.29
N ARG A 235 -5.33 -3.28 -0.69
CA ARG A 235 -4.29 -3.09 -1.70
C ARG A 235 -4.90 -3.10 -3.08
N PHE A 236 -4.50 -2.14 -3.91
CA PHE A 236 -5.02 -1.90 -5.26
C PHE A 236 -3.90 -1.94 -6.31
N LEU A 237 -4.28 -2.34 -7.53
CA LEU A 237 -3.41 -2.34 -8.70
C LEU A 237 -3.42 -1.01 -9.45
#